data_ab7e8b51506198b411bdac734fa42c52
#
_entry.id   ab7e8b51506198b411bdac734fa42c52
#
_cell.length_a   1.000
_cell.length_b   1.000
_cell.length_c   1.000
_cell.angle_alpha   90.00
_cell.angle_beta   90.00
_cell.angle_gamma   90.00
#
_symmetry.space_group_name_H-M   'P 1'
#
loop_
_entity.id
_entity.type
_entity.pdbx_description
1 polymer ?
#
loop_
_entity_poly.entity_id
_entity_poly.type
_entity_poly.pdbx_seq_one_letter_code
_entity_poly.pdbx_strand_id
1 'polypeptide(L)'
;FIFLVISCNAVDPILEYQQKLISDEVTGSNIFKLVKNGEVIYQEIANSGKLGDKDINDETIFPIWSMSKPVTTAAMMILYDQGAFELSDNLSDYLPEYKNMMCKNGDLIEPCQNQIKIIDLLTHRSGFGYYSDVYGTNNFISEPSPLFKYMNTYFYDDLNEFSLAVSK
;
A
#
# COMPACT_ATOMS: atom_id res chain seq x y z
N PHE A 1 53.29 -28.70 14.84
CA PHE A 1 52.66 -27.92 13.77
C PHE A 1 51.25 -27.58 14.23
N ILE A 2 51.04 -26.32 14.60
CA ILE A 2 49.70 -25.79 14.93
C ILE A 2 49.09 -25.31 13.62
N PHE A 3 48.07 -26.00 13.12
CA PHE A 3 47.26 -25.49 12.01
C PHE A 3 46.32 -24.40 12.56
N LEU A 4 46.64 -23.14 12.28
CA LEU A 4 45.76 -22.02 12.49
C LEU A 4 44.68 -22.09 11.39
N VAL A 5 43.51 -22.64 11.69
CA VAL A 5 42.34 -22.54 10.82
C VAL A 5 41.84 -21.10 10.96
N ILE A 6 42.25 -20.21 10.07
CA ILE A 6 41.62 -18.92 9.92
C ILE A 6 40.26 -19.18 9.26
N SER A 7 39.22 -19.29 10.06
CA SER A 7 37.85 -19.22 9.57
C SER A 7 37.66 -17.83 9.01
N CYS A 8 37.73 -17.69 7.69
CA CYS A 8 37.31 -16.49 7.01
C CYS A 8 35.77 -16.52 7.07
N ASN A 9 35.17 -15.94 8.12
CA ASN A 9 33.77 -15.68 8.14
C ASN A 9 33.49 -14.62 7.06
N ALA A 10 33.00 -15.06 5.90
CA ALA A 10 32.49 -14.15 4.91
C ALA A 10 31.37 -13.35 5.59
N VAL A 11 31.53 -12.03 5.66
CA VAL A 11 30.52 -11.15 6.20
C VAL A 11 29.30 -11.29 5.31
N ASP A 12 28.13 -11.51 5.92
CA ASP A 12 26.87 -11.58 5.17
C ASP A 12 26.55 -10.18 4.60
N PRO A 13 26.55 -10.00 3.29
CA PRO A 13 26.38 -8.69 2.68
C PRO A 13 24.97 -8.10 2.92
N ILE A 14 23.97 -8.94 3.18
CA ILE A 14 22.61 -8.50 3.49
C ILE A 14 22.58 -7.94 4.91
N LEU A 15 23.12 -8.67 5.88
CA LEU A 15 23.23 -8.19 7.26
C LEU A 15 24.06 -6.90 7.35
N GLU A 16 25.19 -6.84 6.63
CA GLU A 16 26.01 -5.62 6.58
C GLU A 16 25.22 -4.43 6.04
N TYR A 17 24.45 -4.65 4.97
CA TYR A 17 23.60 -3.61 4.41
C TYR A 17 22.48 -3.19 5.38
N GLN A 18 21.83 -4.14 6.07
CA GLN A 18 20.82 -3.83 7.09
C GLN A 18 21.40 -2.98 8.22
N GLN A 19 22.59 -3.36 8.72
CA GLN A 19 23.31 -2.61 9.76
C GLN A 19 23.71 -1.20 9.27
N LYS A 20 24.12 -1.08 8.00
CA LYS A 20 24.40 0.22 7.40
C LYS A 20 23.16 1.11 7.36
N LEU A 21 21.98 0.60 6.98
CA LEU A 21 20.74 1.37 7.01
C LEU A 21 20.40 1.88 8.41
N ILE A 22 20.69 1.09 9.46
CA ILE A 22 20.51 1.49 10.85
C ILE A 22 21.52 2.58 11.24
N SER A 23 22.80 2.41 10.88
CA SER A 23 23.84 3.39 11.21
C SER A 23 23.66 4.72 10.50
N ASP A 24 23.18 4.71 9.27
CA ASP A 24 22.88 5.90 8.46
C ASP A 24 21.53 6.56 8.84
N GLU A 25 20.82 6.02 9.83
CA GLU A 25 19.51 6.49 10.31
C GLU A 25 18.39 6.48 9.25
N VAL A 26 18.53 5.65 8.22
CA VAL A 26 17.52 5.45 7.17
C VAL A 26 16.34 4.63 7.71
N THR A 27 16.62 3.65 8.58
CA THR A 27 15.60 2.83 9.23
C THR A 27 16.01 2.49 10.67
N GLY A 28 15.06 2.02 11.49
CA GLY A 28 15.32 1.36 12.74
C GLY A 28 15.59 -0.14 12.57
N SER A 29 15.20 -0.93 13.58
CA SER A 29 15.25 -2.40 13.51
C SER A 29 14.52 -2.89 12.27
N ASN A 30 15.12 -3.83 11.54
CA ASN A 30 14.58 -4.30 10.27
C ASN A 30 14.83 -5.81 10.07
N ILE A 31 13.96 -6.42 9.26
CA ILE A 31 14.04 -7.84 8.89
C ILE A 31 14.10 -7.96 7.37
N PHE A 32 14.99 -8.84 6.90
CA PHE A 32 14.98 -9.31 5.51
C PHE A 32 14.62 -10.79 5.47
N LYS A 33 13.68 -11.15 4.61
CA LYS A 33 13.23 -12.54 4.43
C LYS A 33 13.11 -12.84 2.94
N LEU A 34 13.73 -13.94 2.51
CA LEU A 34 13.61 -14.46 1.15
C LEU A 34 12.88 -15.80 1.17
N VAL A 35 11.79 -15.87 0.39
CA VAL A 35 10.98 -17.07 0.28
C VAL A 35 11.06 -17.58 -1.17
N LYS A 36 11.26 -18.88 -1.34
CA LYS A 36 11.23 -19.56 -2.63
C LYS A 36 10.42 -20.84 -2.51
N ASN A 37 9.44 -21.02 -3.41
CA ASN A 37 8.53 -22.17 -3.43
C ASN A 37 7.82 -22.43 -2.08
N GLY A 38 7.48 -21.38 -1.36
CA GLY A 38 6.83 -21.48 -0.04
C GLY A 38 7.79 -21.71 1.13
N GLU A 39 9.08 -21.89 0.89
CA GLU A 39 10.09 -22.11 1.93
C GLU A 39 10.93 -20.85 2.17
N VAL A 40 11.20 -20.53 3.43
CA VAL A 40 12.14 -19.47 3.79
C VAL A 40 13.55 -19.97 3.55
N ILE A 41 14.22 -19.43 2.53
CA ILE A 41 15.60 -19.82 2.17
C ILE A 41 16.66 -18.89 2.75
N TYR A 42 16.26 -17.73 3.25
CA TYR A 42 17.10 -16.79 3.95
C TYR A 42 16.25 -15.89 4.85
N GLN A 43 16.74 -15.61 6.06
CA GLN A 43 16.14 -14.63 6.95
C GLN A 43 17.22 -14.04 7.86
N GLU A 44 17.21 -12.73 8.00
CA GLU A 44 18.09 -12.00 8.90
C GLU A 44 17.36 -10.86 9.57
N ILE A 45 17.60 -10.67 10.85
CA ILE A 45 17.03 -9.63 11.69
C ILE A 45 18.16 -8.75 12.23
N ALA A 46 18.10 -7.47 11.94
CA ALA A 46 19.02 -6.49 12.48
C ALA A 46 18.27 -5.56 13.44
N ASN A 47 18.55 -5.69 14.74
CA ASN A 47 18.00 -4.81 15.78
C ASN A 47 18.94 -3.61 15.98
N SER A 48 18.35 -2.42 16.07
CA SER A 48 19.13 -1.17 16.15
C SER A 48 19.74 -0.91 17.52
N GLY A 49 19.11 -1.42 18.59
CA GLY A 49 19.46 -1.13 19.97
C GLY A 49 19.31 0.36 20.36
N LYS A 50 18.70 1.19 19.50
CA LYS A 50 18.52 2.63 19.77
C LYS A 50 17.37 2.88 20.72
N LEU A 51 17.50 3.92 21.53
CA LEU A 51 16.43 4.35 22.44
C LEU A 51 15.19 4.74 21.66
N GLY A 52 14.05 4.12 21.99
CA GLY A 52 12.76 4.36 21.35
C GLY A 52 12.46 3.44 20.18
N ASP A 53 13.44 2.71 19.66
CA ASP A 53 13.24 1.65 18.70
C ASP A 53 13.09 0.30 19.43
N LYS A 54 12.09 -0.48 19.02
CA LYS A 54 11.84 -1.80 19.65
C LYS A 54 12.61 -2.88 18.90
N ASP A 55 13.15 -3.82 19.64
CA ASP A 55 13.66 -5.04 19.08
C ASP A 55 12.51 -5.81 18.39
N ILE A 56 12.83 -6.36 17.24
CA ILE A 56 11.93 -7.17 16.43
C ILE A 56 12.38 -8.63 16.41
N ASN A 57 11.44 -9.53 16.16
CA ASN A 57 11.65 -10.96 16.03
C ASN A 57 10.71 -11.57 14.98
N ASP A 58 10.72 -12.88 14.82
CA ASP A 58 9.91 -13.60 13.82
C ASP A 58 8.39 -13.46 14.04
N GLU A 59 7.97 -13.11 15.24
CA GLU A 59 6.55 -12.93 15.60
C GLU A 59 6.10 -11.47 15.50
N THR A 60 7.01 -10.56 15.16
CA THR A 60 6.69 -9.13 15.05
C THR A 60 5.71 -8.87 13.91
N ILE A 61 4.60 -8.22 14.21
CA ILE A 61 3.59 -7.83 13.24
C ILE A 61 3.92 -6.44 12.70
N PHE A 62 4.03 -6.35 11.38
CA PHE A 62 4.29 -5.11 10.66
C PHE A 62 3.05 -4.64 9.90
N PRO A 63 2.74 -3.34 9.90
CA PRO A 63 1.74 -2.80 8.99
C PRO A 63 2.26 -2.87 7.56
N ILE A 64 1.52 -3.54 6.68
CA ILE A 64 1.92 -3.73 5.27
C ILE A 64 1.47 -2.59 4.34
N TRP A 65 0.70 -1.62 4.87
CA TRP A 65 0.26 -0.42 4.15
C TRP A 65 -0.30 -0.74 2.75
N SER A 66 0.21 -0.11 1.70
CA SER A 66 -0.25 -0.32 0.32
C SER A 66 -0.01 -1.73 -0.22
N MET A 67 0.81 -2.55 0.42
CA MET A 67 0.93 -3.97 0.08
C MET A 67 -0.34 -4.78 0.42
N SER A 68 -1.30 -4.19 1.12
CA SER A 68 -2.66 -4.75 1.27
C SER A 68 -3.44 -4.81 -0.06
N LYS A 69 -3.11 -3.94 -1.03
CA LYS A 69 -3.81 -3.88 -2.32
C LYS A 69 -3.70 -5.19 -3.13
N PRO A 70 -2.50 -5.78 -3.31
CA PRO A 70 -2.40 -7.10 -3.95
C PRO A 70 -3.21 -8.18 -3.24
N VAL A 71 -3.28 -8.16 -1.91
CA VAL A 71 -4.09 -9.13 -1.12
C VAL A 71 -5.57 -8.94 -1.41
N THR A 72 -6.04 -7.68 -1.42
CA THR A 72 -7.44 -7.36 -1.78
C THR A 72 -7.75 -7.76 -3.22
N THR A 73 -6.83 -7.46 -4.17
CA THR A 73 -6.99 -7.87 -5.57
C THR A 73 -7.05 -9.38 -5.71
N ALA A 74 -6.20 -10.13 -5.00
CA ALA A 74 -6.26 -11.60 -5.01
C ALA A 74 -7.59 -12.13 -4.48
N ALA A 75 -8.14 -11.55 -3.41
CA ALA A 75 -9.46 -11.89 -2.89
C ALA A 75 -10.56 -11.59 -3.92
N MET A 76 -10.49 -10.46 -4.62
CA MET A 76 -11.42 -10.14 -5.71
C MET A 76 -11.32 -11.15 -6.86
N MET A 77 -10.11 -11.62 -7.23
CA MET A 77 -9.95 -12.63 -8.27
C MET A 77 -10.55 -13.99 -7.91
N ILE A 78 -10.63 -14.34 -6.62
CA ILE A 78 -11.38 -15.54 -6.19
C ILE A 78 -12.88 -15.38 -6.50
N LEU A 79 -13.45 -14.22 -6.27
CA LEU A 79 -14.85 -13.92 -6.60
C LEU A 79 -15.08 -13.90 -8.13
N TYR A 80 -14.11 -13.39 -8.88
CA TYR A 80 -14.12 -13.44 -10.35
C TYR A 80 -14.17 -14.89 -10.86
N ASP A 81 -13.31 -15.76 -10.34
CA ASP A 81 -13.29 -17.20 -10.71
C ASP A 81 -14.61 -17.91 -10.36
N GLN A 82 -15.35 -17.40 -9.37
CA GLN A 82 -16.68 -17.88 -8.99
C GLN A 82 -17.81 -17.29 -9.86
N GLY A 83 -17.49 -16.40 -10.80
CA GLY A 83 -18.46 -15.74 -11.67
C GLY A 83 -19.31 -14.68 -10.95
N ALA A 84 -18.84 -14.13 -9.82
CA ALA A 84 -19.58 -13.13 -9.06
C ALA A 84 -19.61 -11.76 -9.76
N PHE A 85 -18.66 -11.48 -10.66
CA PHE A 85 -18.58 -10.28 -11.48
C PHE A 85 -17.68 -10.51 -12.70
N GLU A 86 -17.80 -9.62 -13.68
CA GLU A 86 -16.88 -9.53 -14.81
C GLU A 86 -15.96 -8.31 -14.68
N LEU A 87 -14.73 -8.40 -15.16
CA LEU A 87 -13.77 -7.28 -15.13
C LEU A 87 -14.26 -6.06 -15.93
N SER A 88 -15.14 -6.28 -16.91
CA SER A 88 -15.75 -5.27 -17.76
C SER A 88 -17.01 -4.62 -17.16
N ASP A 89 -17.52 -5.15 -16.05
CA ASP A 89 -18.71 -4.61 -15.39
C ASP A 89 -18.47 -3.17 -14.91
N ASN A 90 -19.53 -2.37 -14.92
CA ASN A 90 -19.44 -1.03 -14.37
C ASN A 90 -19.47 -1.08 -12.84
N LEU A 91 -18.66 -0.24 -12.22
CA LEU A 91 -18.71 -0.07 -10.76
C LEU A 91 -20.12 0.25 -10.26
N SER A 92 -20.87 1.03 -11.03
CA SER A 92 -22.25 1.43 -10.71
C SER A 92 -23.26 0.27 -10.69
N ASP A 93 -22.92 -0.91 -11.23
CA ASP A 93 -23.79 -2.09 -11.17
C ASP A 93 -23.79 -2.70 -9.76
N TYR A 94 -22.73 -2.47 -8.98
CA TYR A 94 -22.53 -2.91 -7.60
C TYR A 94 -22.70 -1.78 -6.58
N LEU A 95 -22.29 -0.56 -6.95
CA LEU A 95 -22.32 0.65 -6.13
C LEU A 95 -23.04 1.75 -6.92
N PRO A 96 -24.38 1.83 -6.83
CA PRO A 96 -25.21 2.72 -7.67
C PRO A 96 -24.87 4.21 -7.56
N GLU A 97 -24.28 4.63 -6.45
CA GLU A 97 -23.81 6.01 -6.20
C GLU A 97 -22.76 6.48 -7.22
N TYR A 98 -22.03 5.56 -7.87
CA TYR A 98 -21.04 5.89 -8.90
C TYR A 98 -21.61 6.03 -10.31
N LYS A 99 -22.94 6.01 -10.47
CA LYS A 99 -23.58 6.06 -11.78
C LYS A 99 -23.42 7.40 -12.49
N ASN A 100 -23.49 8.50 -11.74
CA ASN A 100 -23.53 9.86 -12.28
C ASN A 100 -22.30 10.66 -11.83
N MET A 101 -21.12 10.10 -12.05
CA MET A 101 -19.86 10.73 -11.67
C MET A 101 -19.60 12.00 -12.50
N MET A 102 -19.01 12.99 -11.84
CA MET A 102 -18.50 14.21 -12.47
C MET A 102 -16.98 14.10 -12.67
N CYS A 103 -16.53 14.50 -13.83
CA CYS A 103 -15.12 14.46 -14.21
C CYS A 103 -14.56 15.88 -14.37
N LYS A 104 -13.32 16.07 -13.98
CA LYS A 104 -12.55 17.28 -14.24
C LYS A 104 -11.92 17.20 -15.64
N ASN A 105 -12.24 18.17 -16.50
CA ASN A 105 -11.67 18.33 -17.83
C ASN A 105 -11.09 19.76 -17.94
N GLY A 106 -9.76 19.90 -17.71
CA GLY A 106 -9.14 21.21 -17.52
C GLY A 106 -9.72 21.91 -16.28
N ASP A 107 -10.33 23.08 -16.47
CA ASP A 107 -10.99 23.83 -15.40
C ASP A 107 -12.50 23.56 -15.31
N LEU A 108 -13.04 22.71 -16.18
CA LEU A 108 -14.47 22.37 -16.23
C LEU A 108 -14.75 21.12 -15.40
N ILE A 109 -15.91 21.12 -14.76
CA ILE A 109 -16.50 19.95 -14.12
C ILE A 109 -17.72 19.54 -14.95
N GLU A 110 -17.68 18.38 -15.53
CA GLU A 110 -18.71 17.87 -16.44
C GLU A 110 -19.03 16.40 -16.16
N PRO A 111 -20.20 15.90 -16.58
CA PRO A 111 -20.48 14.46 -16.44
C PRO A 111 -19.39 13.61 -17.12
N CYS A 112 -18.95 12.57 -16.42
CA CYS A 112 -17.96 11.65 -16.98
C CYS A 112 -18.49 10.97 -18.23
N GLN A 113 -17.67 10.92 -19.29
CA GLN A 113 -18.05 10.29 -20.57
C GLN A 113 -18.10 8.76 -20.46
N ASN A 114 -17.31 8.19 -19.58
CA ASN A 114 -17.22 6.75 -19.39
C ASN A 114 -17.54 6.37 -17.94
N GLN A 115 -18.17 5.21 -17.78
CA GLN A 115 -18.35 4.60 -16.47
C GLN A 115 -17.03 3.98 -15.99
N ILE A 116 -16.78 4.03 -14.69
CA ILE A 116 -15.66 3.31 -14.07
C ILE A 116 -15.98 1.82 -14.10
N LYS A 117 -15.05 1.02 -14.57
CA LYS A 117 -15.14 -0.45 -14.61
C LYS A 117 -14.41 -1.09 -13.45
N ILE A 118 -14.77 -2.32 -13.11
CA ILE A 118 -14.07 -3.07 -12.06
C ILE A 118 -12.58 -3.19 -12.36
N ILE A 119 -12.19 -3.45 -13.63
CA ILE A 119 -10.79 -3.50 -14.04
C ILE A 119 -10.05 -2.17 -13.77
N ASP A 120 -10.71 -1.03 -13.86
CA ASP A 120 -10.08 0.28 -13.64
C ASP A 120 -9.70 0.48 -12.16
N LEU A 121 -10.49 -0.05 -11.23
CA LEU A 121 -10.16 -0.08 -9.80
C LEU A 121 -8.96 -0.99 -9.54
N LEU A 122 -9.00 -2.23 -10.05
CA LEU A 122 -7.97 -3.24 -9.81
C LEU A 122 -6.61 -2.87 -10.42
N THR A 123 -6.60 -2.01 -11.45
CA THR A 123 -5.38 -1.56 -12.15
C THR A 123 -5.01 -0.11 -11.85
N HIS A 124 -5.62 0.53 -10.85
CA HIS A 124 -5.39 1.93 -10.47
C HIS A 124 -5.62 2.95 -11.59
N ARG A 125 -6.64 2.74 -12.43
CA ARG A 125 -7.02 3.62 -13.54
C ARG A 125 -8.41 4.22 -13.39
N SER A 126 -8.97 4.19 -12.19
CA SER A 126 -10.32 4.70 -11.91
C SER A 126 -10.48 6.23 -12.10
N GLY A 127 -9.37 6.97 -12.13
CA GLY A 127 -9.40 8.43 -12.23
C GLY A 127 -9.49 9.15 -10.89
N PHE A 128 -9.65 8.41 -9.78
CA PHE A 128 -9.57 9.02 -8.45
C PHE A 128 -8.12 9.46 -8.17
N GLY A 129 -7.96 10.74 -7.85
CA GLY A 129 -6.66 11.32 -7.52
C GLY A 129 -6.18 10.95 -6.11
N TYR A 130 -4.88 11.04 -5.92
CA TYR A 130 -4.29 11.06 -4.59
C TYR A 130 -4.33 12.46 -3.99
N TYR A 131 -4.23 12.52 -2.68
CA TYR A 131 -4.13 13.76 -1.92
C TYR A 131 -3.06 14.73 -2.46
N SER A 132 -1.91 14.21 -2.91
CA SER A 132 -0.82 14.99 -3.49
C SER A 132 -1.18 15.67 -4.81
N ASP A 133 -2.10 15.08 -5.59
CA ASP A 133 -2.46 15.59 -6.93
C ASP A 133 -3.41 16.79 -6.83
N VAL A 134 -4.14 16.88 -5.72
CA VAL A 134 -5.10 17.97 -5.47
C VAL A 134 -4.41 19.21 -4.92
N TYR A 135 -3.23 19.07 -4.29
CA TYR A 135 -2.60 20.16 -3.54
C TYR A 135 -1.33 20.71 -4.17
N GLY A 136 -0.81 20.08 -5.22
CA GLY A 136 0.51 20.44 -5.76
C GLY A 136 1.62 20.24 -4.71
N THR A 137 2.77 19.83 -5.12
CA THR A 137 3.89 19.39 -4.27
C THR A 137 4.51 20.47 -3.38
N ASN A 138 4.03 21.74 -3.39
CA ASN A 138 4.73 22.85 -2.77
C ASN A 138 3.91 23.73 -1.81
N ASN A 139 2.65 23.43 -1.55
CA ASN A 139 1.85 24.24 -0.63
C ASN A 139 1.39 23.43 0.57
N PHE A 140 2.00 23.68 1.71
CA PHE A 140 1.40 23.39 3.01
C PHE A 140 0.12 24.22 3.12
N ILE A 141 -1.02 23.60 2.86
CA ILE A 141 -2.30 24.27 3.02
C ILE A 141 -2.65 24.22 4.50
N SER A 142 -2.87 25.39 5.07
CA SER A 142 -3.25 25.58 6.48
C SER A 142 -4.66 25.05 6.83
N GLU A 143 -5.46 24.71 5.82
CA GLU A 143 -6.81 24.16 5.99
C GLU A 143 -6.89 22.78 5.32
N PRO A 144 -7.39 21.76 6.02
CA PRO A 144 -7.63 20.46 5.38
C PRO A 144 -8.72 20.62 4.33
N SER A 145 -8.39 20.26 3.09
CA SER A 145 -9.40 20.22 2.02
C SER A 145 -10.55 19.31 2.42
N PRO A 146 -11.75 19.60 1.94
CA PRO A 146 -12.88 18.68 2.01
C PRO A 146 -12.52 17.24 1.57
N LEU A 147 -11.65 17.09 0.56
CA LEU A 147 -11.15 15.78 0.10
C LEU A 147 -10.29 15.05 1.14
N PHE A 148 -9.57 15.75 2.02
CA PHE A 148 -8.84 15.08 3.11
C PHE A 148 -9.81 14.35 4.06
N LYS A 149 -10.98 14.88 4.27
CA LYS A 149 -12.06 14.24 5.03
C LYS A 149 -12.47 12.91 4.39
N TYR A 150 -12.51 12.84 3.06
CA TYR A 150 -12.91 11.64 2.32
C TYR A 150 -11.83 10.55 2.29
N MET A 151 -10.56 10.90 2.45
CA MET A 151 -9.46 9.93 2.42
C MET A 151 -9.16 9.30 3.78
N ASN A 152 -9.73 9.80 4.85
CA ASN A 152 -9.50 9.26 6.19
C ASN A 152 -10.69 8.41 6.62
N THR A 153 -10.54 7.09 6.46
CA THR A 153 -11.56 6.10 6.85
C THR A 153 -11.96 6.14 8.33
N TYR A 154 -11.17 6.78 9.19
CA TYR A 154 -11.53 7.00 10.61
C TYR A 154 -12.72 7.94 10.81
N PHE A 155 -13.14 8.69 9.78
CA PHE A 155 -14.28 9.59 9.86
C PHE A 155 -15.60 8.95 9.42
N TYR A 156 -15.59 7.67 9.04
CA TYR A 156 -16.76 6.95 8.56
C TYR A 156 -17.05 5.75 9.43
N ASP A 157 -18.32 5.55 9.77
CA ASP A 157 -18.76 4.43 10.61
C ASP A 157 -18.71 3.10 9.85
N ASP A 158 -18.90 3.15 8.52
CA ASP A 158 -18.84 1.97 7.66
C ASP A 158 -18.38 2.28 6.23
N LEU A 159 -18.17 1.21 5.44
CA LEU A 159 -17.71 1.32 4.04
C LEU A 159 -18.76 1.91 3.11
N ASN A 160 -20.06 1.79 3.41
CA ASN A 160 -21.11 2.38 2.59
C ASN A 160 -21.10 3.91 2.72
N GLU A 161 -20.96 4.41 3.95
CA GLU A 161 -20.84 5.84 4.21
C GLU A 161 -19.60 6.41 3.51
N PHE A 162 -18.47 5.72 3.58
CA PHE A 162 -17.25 6.08 2.86
C PHE A 162 -17.48 6.11 1.35
N SER A 163 -18.09 5.05 0.78
CA SER A 163 -18.39 4.95 -0.65
C SER A 163 -19.26 6.11 -1.14
N LEU A 164 -20.35 6.40 -0.42
CA LEU A 164 -21.24 7.52 -0.71
C LEU A 164 -20.54 8.89 -0.65
N ALA A 165 -19.58 9.05 0.24
CA ALA A 165 -18.81 10.29 0.35
C ALA A 165 -17.84 10.49 -0.81
N VAL A 166 -17.18 9.42 -1.26
CA VAL A 166 -16.21 9.45 -2.37
C VAL A 166 -16.91 9.65 -3.73
N SER A 167 -18.18 9.22 -3.87
CA SER A 167 -18.94 9.33 -5.13
C SER A 167 -19.43 10.74 -5.44
N LYS A 168 -19.35 11.68 -4.52
CA LYS A 168 -19.81 13.09 -4.66
C LYS A 168 -18.73 14.01 -5.18
#